data_5ed86589e63f30230e31a59488a8dec6
#
_entry.id   5ed86589e63f30230e31a59488a8dec6
#
_cell.length_a   1.000
_cell.length_b   1.000
_cell.length_c   1.000
_cell.angle_alpha   90.00
_cell.angle_beta   90.00
_cell.angle_gamma   90.00
#
_symmetry.space_group_name_H-M   'P 1'
#
loop_
_entity.id
_entity.type
_entity.pdbx_description
1 polymer ?
#
loop_
_entity_poly.entity_id
_entity_poly.type
_entity_poly.pdbx_seq_one_letter_code
_entity_poly.pdbx_strand_id
1 'polypeptide(L)'
;MTVKIDVKGPIISNDEAWIYDWFEMDAASPGKISKALEDANGDDLVVSINSPGGYVHEGSEIYTALKNYPGHVEVQIVGLAASAASVIAMAADKVRISPTAQIMIHNASMWNGGDHRDMSKAAEMLKTTDRAIVNAYVIKSGKSEKELLNMMAEETWMGPQQALENNFVDEIMFMDNQVKMTASASTAAMLPQKVIDGFRNGTMNKGQGITKEDLNAALSGLKNKILNDLQTNTNPKEPIQKPVHTKQNLSTLFLNLGGK
;
A
#
# COMPACT_ATOMS: atom_id res chain seq x y z
N MET A 1 -18.12 14.29 12.49
CA MET A 1 -16.70 14.38 12.95
C MET A 1 -15.95 13.19 12.38
N THR A 2 -14.61 13.15 12.47
CA THR A 2 -13.85 11.96 12.03
C THR A 2 -13.30 11.25 13.24
N VAL A 3 -13.64 9.97 13.40
CA VAL A 3 -13.19 9.12 14.49
C VAL A 3 -12.03 8.25 14.03
N LYS A 4 -11.00 8.09 14.85
CA LYS A 4 -9.85 7.24 14.56
C LYS A 4 -9.99 5.91 15.28
N ILE A 5 -9.75 4.82 14.55
CA ILE A 5 -9.72 3.45 15.07
C ILE A 5 -8.39 2.81 14.68
N ASP A 6 -7.77 2.10 15.60
CA ASP A 6 -6.51 1.39 15.35
C ASP A 6 -6.75 -0.12 15.21
N VAL A 7 -6.18 -0.70 14.13
CA VAL A 7 -6.00 -2.13 13.93
C VAL A 7 -4.50 -2.40 13.99
N LYS A 8 -3.99 -2.56 15.20
CA LYS A 8 -2.55 -2.75 15.48
C LYS A 8 -2.29 -4.09 16.16
N GLY A 9 -1.10 -4.65 15.93
CA GLY A 9 -0.73 -5.96 16.47
C GLY A 9 -1.52 -7.11 15.82
N PRO A 10 -1.49 -8.32 16.42
CA PRO A 10 -2.20 -9.48 15.89
C PRO A 10 -3.72 -9.33 15.98
N ILE A 11 -4.41 -9.99 15.04
CA ILE A 11 -5.87 -10.14 15.08
C ILE A 11 -6.18 -11.39 15.91
N ILE A 12 -6.89 -11.20 17.00
CA ILE A 12 -7.14 -12.20 18.04
C ILE A 12 -8.63 -12.35 18.33
N SER A 13 -8.98 -13.42 19.04
CA SER A 13 -10.33 -13.62 19.54
C SER A 13 -10.66 -12.67 20.71
N ASN A 14 -11.95 -12.49 20.97
CA ASN A 14 -12.40 -11.59 22.07
C ASN A 14 -12.03 -12.10 23.45
N ASP A 15 -11.96 -13.40 23.63
CA ASP A 15 -11.59 -14.04 24.91
C ASP A 15 -10.11 -13.96 25.23
N GLU A 16 -9.25 -13.73 24.22
CA GLU A 16 -7.81 -13.49 24.40
C GLU A 16 -7.48 -12.02 24.65
N ALA A 17 -8.36 -11.08 24.31
CA ALA A 17 -8.09 -9.64 24.33
C ALA A 17 -7.57 -9.13 25.68
N TRP A 18 -8.16 -9.62 26.79
CA TRP A 18 -7.74 -9.25 28.16
C TRP A 18 -6.29 -9.65 28.47
N ILE A 19 -5.75 -10.72 27.86
CA ILE A 19 -4.38 -11.18 28.05
C ILE A 19 -3.42 -10.19 27.43
N TYR A 20 -3.70 -9.75 26.20
CA TYR A 20 -2.89 -8.74 25.50
C TYR A 20 -2.92 -7.40 26.26
N ASP A 21 -4.10 -7.00 26.74
CA ASP A 21 -4.24 -5.80 27.56
C ASP A 21 -3.45 -5.88 28.88
N TRP A 22 -3.41 -7.06 29.51
CA TRP A 22 -2.60 -7.30 30.71
C TRP A 22 -1.10 -7.11 30.48
N PHE A 23 -0.62 -7.53 29.31
CA PHE A 23 0.79 -7.38 28.92
C PHE A 23 1.09 -6.04 28.23
N GLU A 24 0.13 -5.15 28.15
CA GLU A 24 0.25 -3.86 27.45
C GLU A 24 0.69 -4.04 25.98
N MET A 25 0.21 -5.09 25.34
CA MET A 25 0.51 -5.42 23.94
C MET A 25 -0.65 -5.01 23.03
N ASP A 26 -0.33 -4.38 21.90
CA ASP A 26 -1.32 -4.08 20.87
C ASP A 26 -1.92 -5.36 20.29
N ALA A 27 -3.25 -5.42 20.23
CA ALA A 27 -4.00 -6.45 19.51
C ALA A 27 -5.39 -5.94 19.12
N ALA A 28 -5.88 -6.40 17.98
CA ALA A 28 -7.22 -6.11 17.48
C ALA A 28 -8.13 -7.32 17.65
N SER A 29 -9.33 -7.13 18.19
CA SER A 29 -10.37 -8.16 18.26
C SER A 29 -11.70 -7.61 17.76
N PRO A 30 -12.62 -8.48 17.29
CA PRO A 30 -13.94 -8.05 16.82
C PRO A 30 -14.70 -7.19 17.84
N GLY A 31 -14.66 -7.56 19.10
CA GLY A 31 -15.33 -6.82 20.18
C GLY A 31 -14.78 -5.41 20.40
N LYS A 32 -13.43 -5.25 20.35
CA LYS A 32 -12.81 -3.91 20.44
C LYS A 32 -13.23 -3.03 19.26
N ILE A 33 -13.22 -3.58 18.06
CA ILE A 33 -13.62 -2.82 16.86
C ILE A 33 -15.11 -2.51 16.88
N SER A 34 -15.98 -3.47 17.15
CA SER A 34 -17.43 -3.24 17.24
C SER A 34 -17.79 -2.14 18.23
N LYS A 35 -17.15 -2.14 19.41
CA LYS A 35 -17.35 -1.08 20.39
C LYS A 35 -16.90 0.29 19.85
N ALA A 36 -15.76 0.36 19.18
CA ALA A 36 -15.28 1.61 18.59
C ALA A 36 -16.22 2.12 17.47
N LEU A 37 -16.84 1.22 16.72
CA LEU A 37 -17.84 1.55 15.70
C LEU A 37 -19.16 2.07 16.33
N GLU A 38 -19.59 1.45 17.43
CA GLU A 38 -20.76 1.93 18.20
C GLU A 38 -20.51 3.33 18.78
N ASP A 39 -19.33 3.53 19.38
CA ASP A 39 -18.94 4.83 19.96
C ASP A 39 -18.82 5.94 18.89
N ALA A 40 -18.43 5.56 17.65
CA ALA A 40 -18.37 6.50 16.51
C ALA A 40 -19.75 6.91 15.97
N ASN A 41 -20.82 6.16 16.28
CA ASN A 41 -22.22 6.52 16.05
C ASN A 41 -22.53 7.06 14.64
N GLY A 42 -21.92 6.51 13.60
CA GLY A 42 -22.14 6.90 12.20
C GLY A 42 -21.27 8.05 11.69
N ASP A 43 -20.37 8.60 12.50
CA ASP A 43 -19.37 9.58 12.06
C ASP A 43 -18.36 8.92 11.07
N ASP A 44 -17.71 9.72 10.22
CA ASP A 44 -16.67 9.22 9.32
C ASP A 44 -15.51 8.59 10.10
N LEU A 45 -14.97 7.48 9.59
CA LEU A 45 -13.90 6.74 10.21
C LEU A 45 -12.57 6.87 9.46
N VAL A 46 -11.47 6.95 10.22
CA VAL A 46 -10.12 6.67 9.75
C VAL A 46 -9.57 5.48 10.53
N VAL A 47 -9.45 4.35 9.86
CA VAL A 47 -8.92 3.11 10.43
C VAL A 47 -7.45 2.98 10.09
N SER A 48 -6.59 3.08 11.10
CA SER A 48 -5.13 2.97 10.96
C SER A 48 -4.69 1.52 11.13
N ILE A 49 -4.05 0.94 10.11
CA ILE A 49 -3.63 -0.47 10.11
C ILE A 49 -2.12 -0.59 10.18
N ASN A 50 -1.65 -1.34 11.19
CA ASN A 50 -0.29 -1.87 11.30
C ASN A 50 -0.33 -3.24 11.99
N SER A 51 -0.58 -4.29 11.20
CA SER A 51 -0.89 -5.62 11.72
C SER A 51 -0.30 -6.72 10.83
N PRO A 52 0.30 -7.77 11.40
CA PRO A 52 0.74 -8.96 10.68
C PRO A 52 -0.43 -9.88 10.29
N GLY A 53 -1.67 -9.58 10.69
CA GLY A 53 -2.81 -10.47 10.58
C GLY A 53 -3.04 -11.28 11.83
N GLY A 54 -3.64 -12.44 11.70
CA GLY A 54 -4.01 -13.32 12.81
C GLY A 54 -5.16 -14.25 12.42
N TYR A 55 -6.14 -14.42 13.30
CA TYR A 55 -7.25 -15.32 13.07
C TYR A 55 -8.15 -14.86 11.91
N VAL A 56 -8.42 -15.79 10.99
CA VAL A 56 -9.16 -15.51 9.75
C VAL A 56 -10.62 -15.15 10.03
N HIS A 57 -11.26 -15.85 10.95
CA HIS A 57 -12.68 -15.63 11.24
C HIS A 57 -12.90 -14.29 11.93
N GLU A 58 -12.04 -13.92 12.85
CA GLU A 58 -12.03 -12.63 13.53
C GLU A 58 -11.75 -11.48 12.55
N GLY A 59 -10.81 -11.69 11.61
CA GLY A 59 -10.57 -10.75 10.51
C GLY A 59 -11.78 -10.57 9.60
N SER A 60 -12.48 -11.67 9.28
CA SER A 60 -13.71 -11.63 8.49
C SER A 60 -14.87 -10.95 9.20
N GLU A 61 -14.98 -11.14 10.52
CA GLU A 61 -15.98 -10.44 11.36
C GLU A 61 -15.72 -8.94 11.37
N ILE A 62 -14.45 -8.52 11.57
CA ILE A 62 -14.06 -7.10 11.52
C ILE A 62 -14.32 -6.51 10.12
N TYR A 63 -13.97 -7.24 9.05
CA TYR A 63 -14.29 -6.82 7.67
C TYR A 63 -15.79 -6.55 7.51
N THR A 64 -16.63 -7.46 7.99
CA THR A 64 -18.08 -7.36 7.87
C THR A 64 -18.63 -6.19 8.70
N ALA A 65 -18.10 -5.98 9.91
CA ALA A 65 -18.49 -4.86 10.76
C ALA A 65 -18.18 -3.51 10.09
N LEU A 66 -16.99 -3.36 9.51
CA LEU A 66 -16.61 -2.15 8.76
C LEU A 66 -17.45 -1.95 7.50
N LYS A 67 -17.75 -3.04 6.76
CA LYS A 67 -18.60 -2.99 5.56
C LYS A 67 -20.04 -2.57 5.84
N ASN A 68 -20.56 -2.93 7.01
CA ASN A 68 -21.92 -2.59 7.44
C ASN A 68 -22.00 -1.21 8.14
N TYR A 69 -20.85 -0.57 8.37
CA TYR A 69 -20.83 0.72 9.04
C TYR A 69 -21.48 1.81 8.17
N PRO A 70 -22.41 2.64 8.73
CA PRO A 70 -23.18 3.59 7.93
C PRO A 70 -22.41 4.85 7.51
N GLY A 71 -21.31 5.19 8.20
CA GLY A 71 -20.43 6.33 7.88
C GLY A 71 -19.40 5.96 6.84
N HIS A 72 -18.68 6.98 6.32
CA HIS A 72 -17.56 6.76 5.41
C HIS A 72 -16.36 6.13 6.13
N VAL A 73 -15.80 5.08 5.56
CA VAL A 73 -14.63 4.36 6.12
C VAL A 73 -13.40 4.58 5.24
N GLU A 74 -12.43 5.34 5.74
CA GLU A 74 -11.09 5.41 5.15
C GLU A 74 -10.13 4.51 5.95
N VAL A 75 -9.42 3.60 5.24
CA VAL A 75 -8.31 2.84 5.81
C VAL A 75 -6.98 3.50 5.45
N GLN A 76 -6.11 3.63 6.44
CA GLN A 76 -4.72 4.09 6.27
C GLN A 76 -3.77 2.97 6.68
N ILE A 77 -3.07 2.36 5.71
CA ILE A 77 -2.02 1.37 5.97
C ILE A 77 -0.75 2.13 6.32
N VAL A 78 -0.40 2.16 7.60
CA VAL A 78 0.69 3.00 8.12
C VAL A 78 2.02 2.26 8.26
N GLY A 79 2.02 0.92 8.27
CA GLY A 79 3.20 0.07 8.34
C GLY A 79 3.00 -1.22 7.57
N LEU A 80 2.14 -2.10 8.06
CA LEU A 80 1.86 -3.40 7.46
C LEU A 80 0.38 -3.72 7.51
N ALA A 81 -0.18 -4.23 6.41
CA ALA A 81 -1.46 -4.91 6.38
C ALA A 81 -1.25 -6.30 5.78
N ALA A 82 -0.95 -7.30 6.61
CA ALA A 82 -0.67 -8.65 6.15
C ALA A 82 -1.80 -9.63 6.51
N SER A 83 -2.00 -10.65 5.66
CA SER A 83 -2.92 -11.76 5.95
C SER A 83 -4.33 -11.26 6.28
N ALA A 84 -4.92 -11.66 7.41
CA ALA A 84 -6.25 -11.21 7.84
C ALA A 84 -6.39 -9.66 7.94
N ALA A 85 -5.29 -8.94 8.23
CA ALA A 85 -5.33 -7.46 8.23
C ALA A 85 -5.46 -6.87 6.83
N SER A 86 -4.93 -7.53 5.80
CA SER A 86 -5.14 -7.12 4.42
C SER A 86 -6.60 -7.33 3.98
N VAL A 87 -7.25 -8.38 4.46
CA VAL A 87 -8.70 -8.58 4.26
C VAL A 87 -9.50 -7.45 4.89
N ILE A 88 -9.19 -7.09 6.15
CA ILE A 88 -9.83 -5.96 6.84
C ILE A 88 -9.69 -4.67 6.05
N ALA A 89 -8.50 -4.40 5.49
CA ALA A 89 -8.25 -3.19 4.71
C ALA A 89 -9.19 -3.07 3.49
N MET A 90 -9.60 -4.19 2.89
CA MET A 90 -10.50 -4.21 1.73
C MET A 90 -11.95 -3.84 2.07
N ALA A 91 -12.29 -3.69 3.35
CA ALA A 91 -13.63 -3.28 3.74
C ALA A 91 -13.91 -1.79 3.50
N ALA A 92 -12.89 -0.97 3.40
CA ALA A 92 -13.01 0.48 3.33
C ALA A 92 -13.56 0.99 1.99
N ASP A 93 -14.19 2.17 2.05
CA ASP A 93 -14.58 2.94 0.86
C ASP A 93 -13.33 3.52 0.18
N LYS A 94 -12.36 3.95 0.97
CA LYS A 94 -11.06 4.44 0.49
C LYS A 94 -9.91 3.80 1.26
N VAL A 95 -8.95 3.25 0.55
CA VAL A 95 -7.72 2.66 1.13
C VAL A 95 -6.52 3.50 0.72
N ARG A 96 -5.77 4.00 1.70
CA ARG A 96 -4.53 4.76 1.50
C ARG A 96 -3.36 4.01 2.12
N ILE A 97 -2.20 4.09 1.50
CA ILE A 97 -0.99 3.43 2.00
C ILE A 97 0.14 4.44 2.21
N SER A 98 0.88 4.30 3.32
CA SER A 98 2.12 5.06 3.53
C SER A 98 3.18 4.67 2.48
N PRO A 99 4.04 5.61 2.02
CA PRO A 99 5.13 5.30 1.09
C PRO A 99 6.11 4.23 1.58
N THR A 100 6.11 3.93 2.88
CA THR A 100 6.99 2.95 3.52
C THR A 100 6.26 1.69 3.99
N ALA A 101 4.95 1.60 3.77
CA ALA A 101 4.12 0.48 4.21
C ALA A 101 4.05 -0.63 3.16
N GLN A 102 3.54 -1.79 3.58
CA GLN A 102 3.38 -2.97 2.74
C GLN A 102 2.00 -3.62 2.93
N ILE A 103 1.56 -4.33 1.91
CA ILE A 103 0.44 -5.27 1.98
C ILE A 103 0.98 -6.66 1.67
N MET A 104 0.48 -7.69 2.39
CA MET A 104 0.76 -9.10 2.06
C MET A 104 -0.52 -9.91 2.04
N ILE A 105 -0.65 -10.71 1.00
CA ILE A 105 -1.75 -11.67 0.85
C ILE A 105 -1.19 -13.07 0.69
N HIS A 106 -1.80 -14.04 1.37
CA HIS A 106 -1.43 -15.44 1.31
C HIS A 106 -2.62 -16.35 1.60
N ASN A 107 -2.46 -17.65 1.36
CA ASN A 107 -3.44 -18.67 1.71
C ASN A 107 -3.58 -18.80 3.23
N ALA A 108 -4.77 -19.16 3.68
CA ALA A 108 -5.00 -19.54 5.06
C ALA A 108 -4.14 -20.74 5.45
N SER A 109 -3.67 -20.75 6.69
CA SER A 109 -2.89 -21.86 7.24
C SER A 109 -3.42 -22.32 8.58
N MET A 110 -3.20 -23.59 8.91
CA MET A 110 -3.57 -24.15 10.21
C MET A 110 -2.63 -25.28 10.60
N TRP A 111 -2.52 -25.52 11.89
CA TRP A 111 -1.95 -26.75 12.42
C TRP A 111 -3.05 -27.77 12.61
N ASN A 112 -2.86 -28.96 12.07
CA ASN A 112 -3.78 -30.08 12.23
C ASN A 112 -3.02 -31.40 12.44
N GLY A 113 -3.62 -32.33 13.17
CA GLY A 113 -3.09 -33.66 13.41
C GLY A 113 -4.17 -34.73 13.25
N GLY A 114 -3.81 -35.95 12.90
CA GLY A 114 -4.75 -37.04 12.70
C GLY A 114 -4.32 -38.00 11.59
N ASP A 115 -5.23 -38.85 11.12
CA ASP A 115 -4.99 -39.78 10.01
C ASP A 115 -5.11 -39.05 8.64
N HIS A 116 -4.89 -39.80 7.54
CA HIS A 116 -4.95 -39.24 6.18
C HIS A 116 -6.31 -38.60 5.83
N ARG A 117 -7.40 -39.02 6.46
CA ARG A 117 -8.74 -38.48 6.24
C ARG A 117 -8.89 -37.12 6.93
N ASP A 118 -8.30 -36.95 8.12
CA ASP A 118 -8.28 -35.71 8.84
C ASP A 118 -7.43 -34.65 8.09
N MET A 119 -6.28 -35.10 7.52
CA MET A 119 -5.46 -34.22 6.67
C MET A 119 -6.20 -33.79 5.41
N SER A 120 -6.93 -34.72 4.76
CA SER A 120 -7.73 -34.40 3.58
C SER A 120 -8.84 -33.41 3.88
N LYS A 121 -9.53 -33.58 5.02
CA LYS A 121 -10.57 -32.61 5.47
C LYS A 121 -9.96 -31.24 5.78
N ALA A 122 -8.83 -31.19 6.46
CA ALA A 122 -8.12 -29.94 6.73
C ALA A 122 -7.74 -29.20 5.43
N ALA A 123 -7.23 -29.92 4.44
CA ALA A 123 -6.91 -29.36 3.14
C ALA A 123 -8.14 -28.78 2.42
N GLU A 124 -9.28 -29.49 2.45
CA GLU A 124 -10.53 -28.97 1.86
C GLU A 124 -11.08 -27.76 2.62
N MET A 125 -10.95 -27.73 3.95
CA MET A 125 -11.35 -26.59 4.77
C MET A 125 -10.50 -25.35 4.42
N LEU A 126 -9.17 -25.49 4.31
CA LEU A 126 -8.28 -24.40 3.91
C LEU A 126 -8.62 -23.86 2.52
N LYS A 127 -8.84 -24.73 1.52
CA LYS A 127 -9.27 -24.29 0.18
C LYS A 127 -10.60 -23.52 0.21
N THR A 128 -11.54 -23.94 1.06
CA THR A 128 -12.80 -23.23 1.22
C THR A 128 -12.60 -21.87 1.86
N THR A 129 -11.71 -21.78 2.86
CA THR A 129 -11.33 -20.54 3.51
C THR A 129 -10.66 -19.58 2.52
N ASP A 130 -9.70 -20.06 1.71
CA ASP A 130 -9.05 -19.26 0.67
C ASP A 130 -10.06 -18.65 -0.31
N ARG A 131 -11.04 -19.44 -0.75
CA ARG A 131 -12.13 -18.95 -1.62
C ARG A 131 -13.05 -17.95 -0.92
N ALA A 132 -13.21 -18.06 0.39
CA ALA A 132 -14.01 -17.09 1.14
C ALA A 132 -13.28 -15.72 1.24
N ILE A 133 -12.01 -15.73 1.65
CA ILE A 133 -11.25 -14.49 1.85
C ILE A 133 -10.87 -13.79 0.54
N VAL A 134 -10.65 -14.53 -0.56
CA VAL A 134 -10.31 -13.94 -1.86
C VAL A 134 -11.40 -13.00 -2.38
N ASN A 135 -12.66 -13.22 -1.99
CA ASN A 135 -13.77 -12.34 -2.40
C ASN A 135 -13.56 -10.88 -1.97
N ALA A 136 -12.96 -10.64 -0.80
CA ALA A 136 -12.63 -9.28 -0.36
C ALA A 136 -11.67 -8.59 -1.33
N TYR A 137 -10.68 -9.32 -1.82
CA TYR A 137 -9.72 -8.81 -2.80
C TYR A 137 -10.35 -8.63 -4.19
N VAL A 138 -11.22 -9.58 -4.62
CA VAL A 138 -11.98 -9.46 -5.89
C VAL A 138 -12.82 -8.18 -5.89
N ILE A 139 -13.59 -7.95 -4.81
CA ILE A 139 -14.47 -6.78 -4.68
C ILE A 139 -13.65 -5.48 -4.72
N LYS A 140 -12.49 -5.44 -4.06
CA LYS A 140 -11.67 -4.23 -4.00
C LYS A 140 -10.89 -3.98 -5.28
N SER A 141 -10.19 -5.01 -5.79
CA SER A 141 -9.24 -4.83 -6.90
C SER A 141 -9.86 -4.94 -8.29
N GLY A 142 -11.01 -5.63 -8.40
CA GLY A 142 -11.61 -5.98 -9.69
C GLY A 142 -10.88 -7.07 -10.46
N LYS A 143 -9.84 -7.68 -9.88
CA LYS A 143 -9.09 -8.80 -10.49
C LYS A 143 -9.91 -10.09 -10.45
N SER A 144 -9.53 -11.04 -11.31
CA SER A 144 -10.16 -12.36 -11.30
C SER A 144 -9.81 -13.17 -10.05
N GLU A 145 -10.77 -13.97 -9.57
CA GLU A 145 -10.56 -14.92 -8.45
C GLU A 145 -9.31 -15.79 -8.68
N LYS A 146 -9.16 -16.32 -9.90
CA LYS A 146 -8.03 -17.19 -10.26
C LYS A 146 -6.67 -16.47 -10.11
N GLU A 147 -6.57 -15.22 -10.57
CA GLU A 147 -5.35 -14.42 -10.45
C GLU A 147 -5.00 -14.19 -8.98
N LEU A 148 -6.00 -13.81 -8.18
CA LEU A 148 -5.82 -13.53 -6.76
C LEU A 148 -5.49 -14.79 -5.95
N LEU A 149 -6.12 -15.93 -6.24
CA LEU A 149 -5.74 -17.20 -5.62
C LEU A 149 -4.29 -17.60 -5.94
N ASN A 150 -3.80 -17.33 -7.17
CA ASN A 150 -2.40 -17.54 -7.50
C ASN A 150 -1.48 -16.61 -6.71
N MET A 151 -1.82 -15.32 -6.61
CA MET A 151 -1.07 -14.36 -5.80
C MET A 151 -1.03 -14.77 -4.32
N MET A 152 -2.14 -15.28 -3.78
CA MET A 152 -2.20 -15.81 -2.42
C MET A 152 -1.32 -17.05 -2.24
N ALA A 153 -1.34 -17.98 -3.21
CA ALA A 153 -0.53 -19.19 -3.17
C ALA A 153 0.99 -18.90 -3.22
N GLU A 154 1.39 -17.80 -3.84
CA GLU A 154 2.79 -17.33 -3.92
C GLU A 154 3.21 -16.45 -2.73
N GLU A 155 2.31 -16.19 -1.76
CA GLU A 155 2.56 -15.25 -0.65
C GLU A 155 3.05 -13.90 -1.18
N THR A 156 2.14 -13.15 -1.81
CA THR A 156 2.51 -11.92 -2.51
C THR A 156 2.66 -10.74 -1.56
N TRP A 157 3.84 -10.18 -1.52
CA TRP A 157 4.18 -8.93 -0.83
C TRP A 157 4.15 -7.76 -1.82
N MET A 158 3.42 -6.71 -1.49
CA MET A 158 3.27 -5.53 -2.33
C MET A 158 3.72 -4.28 -1.58
N GLY A 159 4.67 -3.55 -2.17
CA GLY A 159 4.96 -2.16 -1.79
C GLY A 159 3.87 -1.21 -2.30
N PRO A 160 3.92 0.08 -1.94
CA PRO A 160 2.85 1.05 -2.23
C PRO A 160 2.50 1.16 -3.72
N GLN A 161 3.50 1.15 -4.60
CA GLN A 161 3.29 1.25 -6.04
C GLN A 161 2.60 0.01 -6.59
N GLN A 162 3.07 -1.18 -6.21
CA GLN A 162 2.46 -2.45 -6.62
C GLN A 162 1.04 -2.59 -6.08
N ALA A 163 0.79 -2.14 -4.84
CA ALA A 163 -0.54 -2.15 -4.26
C ALA A 163 -1.51 -1.23 -5.02
N LEU A 164 -1.04 -0.05 -5.46
CA LEU A 164 -1.80 0.88 -6.28
C LEU A 164 -2.06 0.33 -7.69
N GLU A 165 -1.04 -0.21 -8.36
CA GLU A 165 -1.14 -0.80 -9.70
C GLU A 165 -2.09 -2.02 -9.73
N ASN A 166 -2.14 -2.78 -8.64
CA ASN A 166 -3.03 -3.91 -8.47
C ASN A 166 -4.41 -3.54 -7.89
N ASN A 167 -4.72 -2.25 -7.69
CA ASN A 167 -5.98 -1.72 -7.15
C ASN A 167 -6.30 -2.21 -5.71
N PHE A 168 -5.30 -2.58 -4.92
CA PHE A 168 -5.49 -2.87 -3.50
C PHE A 168 -5.63 -1.59 -2.68
N VAL A 169 -5.06 -0.49 -3.17
CA VAL A 169 -5.17 0.83 -2.57
C VAL A 169 -5.57 1.86 -3.62
N ASP A 170 -6.17 2.95 -3.15
CA ASP A 170 -6.66 4.04 -4.00
C ASP A 170 -5.65 5.19 -4.09
N GLU A 171 -4.74 5.30 -3.10
CA GLU A 171 -3.81 6.43 -3.02
C GLU A 171 -2.57 6.08 -2.17
N ILE A 172 -1.41 6.60 -2.58
CA ILE A 172 -0.21 6.59 -1.73
C ILE A 172 -0.16 7.93 -0.99
N MET A 173 -0.15 7.87 0.36
CA MET A 173 -0.13 9.05 1.20
C MET A 173 1.12 9.90 0.97
N PHE A 174 0.99 11.22 1.14
CA PHE A 174 2.10 12.20 1.08
C PHE A 174 2.79 12.30 -0.29
N MET A 175 2.31 11.58 -1.31
CA MET A 175 2.79 11.77 -2.67
C MET A 175 1.88 12.78 -3.35
N ASP A 176 2.42 13.94 -3.63
CA ASP A 176 1.71 14.97 -4.39
C ASP A 176 1.38 14.41 -5.77
N ASN A 177 0.11 14.21 -6.08
CA ASN A 177 -0.38 13.66 -7.37
C ASN A 177 -0.09 14.59 -8.56
N GLN A 178 0.86 15.51 -8.44
CA GLN A 178 1.22 16.47 -9.49
C GLN A 178 2.26 15.96 -10.50
N VAL A 179 2.85 14.80 -10.29
CA VAL A 179 3.70 14.21 -11.32
C VAL A 179 2.88 13.26 -12.19
N LYS A 180 2.16 13.85 -13.15
CA LYS A 180 1.65 13.06 -14.28
C LYS A 180 2.84 12.55 -15.08
N MET A 181 3.26 11.31 -14.81
CA MET A 181 4.24 10.63 -15.65
C MET A 181 3.64 10.45 -17.04
N THR A 182 4.13 11.18 -18.01
CA THR A 182 3.75 10.99 -19.40
C THR A 182 4.76 10.06 -20.06
N ALA A 183 4.31 8.95 -20.62
CA ALA A 183 5.12 8.04 -21.42
C ALA A 183 5.51 8.62 -22.79
N SER A 184 5.37 9.94 -22.99
CA SER A 184 5.68 10.62 -24.24
C SER A 184 7.16 11.02 -24.23
N ALA A 185 7.90 10.50 -25.20
CA ALA A 185 9.31 10.82 -25.41
C ALA A 185 9.57 12.28 -25.83
N SER A 186 8.52 13.10 -25.99
CA SER A 186 8.64 14.54 -26.23
C SER A 186 7.54 15.29 -25.48
N THR A 187 7.93 16.09 -24.50
CA THR A 187 7.06 17.05 -23.80
C THR A 187 6.70 18.25 -24.69
N ALA A 188 7.20 18.32 -25.91
CA ALA A 188 6.99 19.42 -26.85
C ALA A 188 5.56 19.51 -27.43
N ALA A 189 4.74 18.45 -27.25
CA ALA A 189 3.36 18.41 -27.77
C ALA A 189 2.29 18.69 -26.68
N MET A 190 2.68 18.90 -25.43
CA MET A 190 1.73 19.13 -24.33
C MET A 190 1.70 20.60 -23.92
N LEU A 191 0.48 21.14 -23.73
CA LEU A 191 0.32 22.47 -23.19
C LEU A 191 0.92 22.56 -21.77
N PRO A 192 1.66 23.63 -21.44
CA PRO A 192 2.15 23.86 -20.09
C PRO A 192 1.01 23.84 -19.07
N GLN A 193 1.24 23.20 -17.91
CA GLN A 193 0.21 23.05 -16.88
C GLN A 193 -0.39 24.40 -16.44
N LYS A 194 0.40 25.46 -16.39
CA LYS A 194 -0.09 26.82 -16.10
C LYS A 194 -1.14 27.32 -17.07
N VAL A 195 -1.05 26.93 -18.33
CA VAL A 195 -2.05 27.29 -19.37
C VAL A 195 -3.34 26.51 -19.13
N ILE A 196 -3.23 25.21 -18.84
CA ILE A 196 -4.38 24.35 -18.51
C ILE A 196 -5.10 24.85 -17.27
N ASP A 197 -4.35 25.18 -16.23
CA ASP A 197 -4.89 25.70 -14.96
C ASP A 197 -5.52 27.09 -15.13
N GLY A 198 -4.94 27.95 -15.99
CA GLY A 198 -5.51 29.25 -16.33
C GLY A 198 -6.90 29.15 -17.00
N PHE A 199 -7.08 28.16 -17.87
CA PHE A 199 -8.40 27.86 -18.49
C PHE A 199 -9.38 27.21 -17.50
N ARG A 200 -8.91 26.29 -16.65
CA ARG A 200 -9.75 25.65 -15.62
C ARG A 200 -10.24 26.61 -14.55
N ASN A 201 -9.40 27.53 -14.14
CA ASN A 201 -9.70 28.48 -13.06
C ASN A 201 -10.38 29.76 -13.58
N GLY A 202 -10.74 29.83 -14.87
CA GLY A 202 -11.44 30.97 -15.44
C GLY A 202 -10.61 32.26 -15.54
N THR A 203 -9.30 32.17 -15.35
CA THR A 203 -8.37 33.32 -15.45
C THR A 203 -7.94 33.58 -16.90
N MET A 204 -8.24 32.65 -17.83
CA MET A 204 -8.08 32.82 -19.28
C MET A 204 -9.41 32.57 -20.00
N ASN A 205 -9.93 33.60 -20.67
CA ASN A 205 -11.17 33.50 -21.45
C ASN A 205 -10.90 32.99 -22.87
N LYS A 206 -11.83 32.16 -23.41
CA LYS A 206 -11.82 31.64 -24.80
C LYS A 206 -11.80 32.73 -25.90
N GLY A 207 -11.88 34.00 -25.57
CA GLY A 207 -11.91 35.13 -26.48
C GLY A 207 -10.60 35.92 -26.63
N GLN A 208 -9.61 35.68 -25.76
CA GLN A 208 -8.27 36.24 -25.96
C GLN A 208 -7.37 35.16 -26.54
N GLY A 209 -7.33 35.10 -27.85
CA GLY A 209 -6.43 34.21 -28.56
C GLY A 209 -4.99 34.45 -28.11
N ILE A 210 -4.27 33.37 -27.85
CA ILE A 210 -2.81 33.40 -27.64
C ILE A 210 -2.24 34.06 -28.88
N THR A 211 -1.63 35.22 -28.72
CA THR A 211 -1.01 35.93 -29.83
C THR A 211 0.25 35.19 -30.26
N LYS A 212 0.66 35.41 -31.53
CA LYS A 212 1.93 34.87 -32.03
C LYS A 212 3.11 35.32 -31.17
N GLU A 213 3.01 36.49 -30.54
CA GLU A 213 3.97 37.06 -29.60
C GLU A 213 4.04 36.27 -28.30
N ASP A 214 2.90 35.86 -27.72
CA ASP A 214 2.86 35.05 -26.49
C ASP A 214 3.47 33.68 -26.71
N LEU A 215 3.22 33.07 -27.89
CA LEU A 215 3.81 31.80 -28.28
C LEU A 215 5.33 31.91 -28.46
N ASN A 216 5.80 32.98 -29.12
CA ASN A 216 7.22 33.26 -29.33
C ASN A 216 7.95 33.56 -28.00
N ALA A 217 7.32 34.28 -27.05
CA ALA A 217 7.86 34.50 -25.71
C ALA A 217 8.02 33.20 -24.92
N ALA A 218 7.02 32.31 -24.99
CA ALA A 218 7.06 31.00 -24.34
C ALA A 218 8.14 30.10 -24.96
N LEU A 219 8.29 30.08 -26.27
CA LEU A 219 9.33 29.34 -27.00
C LEU A 219 10.74 29.87 -26.69
N SER A 220 10.90 31.19 -26.60
CA SER A 220 12.17 31.81 -26.24
C SER A 220 12.57 31.51 -24.80
N GLY A 221 11.62 31.52 -23.86
CA GLY A 221 11.82 31.09 -22.48
C GLY A 221 12.28 29.64 -22.34
N LEU A 222 11.66 28.73 -23.11
CA LEU A 222 12.01 27.33 -23.16
C LEU A 222 13.41 27.10 -23.76
N LYS A 223 13.71 27.80 -24.84
CA LYS A 223 15.05 27.75 -25.47
C LYS A 223 16.17 28.20 -24.51
N ASN A 224 15.94 29.28 -23.77
CA ASN A 224 16.90 29.78 -22.79
C ASN A 224 17.08 28.82 -21.60
N LYS A 225 15.99 28.18 -21.17
CA LYS A 225 16.07 27.17 -20.09
C LYS A 225 16.86 25.93 -20.54
N ILE A 226 16.61 25.41 -21.75
CA ILE A 226 17.36 24.28 -22.34
C ILE A 226 18.84 24.64 -22.50
N LEU A 227 19.17 25.85 -22.95
CA LEU A 227 20.55 26.31 -23.08
C LEU A 227 21.26 26.40 -21.73
N ASN A 228 20.58 26.89 -20.69
CA ASN A 228 21.13 26.93 -19.33
C ASN A 228 21.32 25.53 -18.75
N ASP A 229 20.37 24.62 -18.93
CA ASP A 229 20.46 23.24 -18.46
C ASP A 229 21.60 22.46 -19.17
N LEU A 230 21.85 22.76 -20.42
CA LEU A 230 23.00 22.21 -21.17
C LEU A 230 24.34 22.81 -20.72
N GLN A 231 24.39 24.09 -20.36
CA GLN A 231 25.61 24.74 -19.85
C GLN A 231 25.96 24.33 -18.43
N THR A 232 24.97 24.05 -17.58
CA THR A 232 25.21 23.55 -16.22
C THR A 232 25.58 22.08 -16.16
N ASN A 233 25.33 21.31 -17.23
CA ASN A 233 25.67 19.88 -17.31
C ASN A 233 27.04 19.59 -17.97
N THR A 234 27.83 20.61 -18.30
CA THR A 234 29.17 20.48 -18.88
C THR A 234 30.32 20.56 -17.87
N ASN A 235 30.07 20.32 -16.58
CA ASN A 235 31.15 20.07 -15.65
C ASN A 235 31.69 18.64 -15.90
N PRO A 236 32.99 18.46 -16.23
CA PRO A 236 33.54 17.14 -16.45
C PRO A 236 33.46 16.34 -15.15
N LYS A 237 32.72 15.23 -15.19
CA LYS A 237 32.70 14.24 -14.12
C LYS A 237 34.16 13.79 -13.89
N GLU A 238 34.65 13.95 -12.67
CA GLU A 238 35.90 13.32 -12.26
C GLU A 238 35.85 11.83 -12.61
N PRO A 239 36.99 11.24 -13.07
CA PRO A 239 37.03 9.84 -13.45
C PRO A 239 36.70 8.98 -12.21
N ILE A 240 35.65 8.15 -12.33
CA ILE A 240 35.28 7.17 -11.34
C ILE A 240 36.49 6.27 -11.06
N GLN A 241 37.12 6.42 -9.91
CA GLN A 241 38.14 5.48 -9.44
C GLN A 241 37.47 4.12 -9.23
N LYS A 242 37.85 3.13 -10.00
CA LYS A 242 37.45 1.74 -9.81
C LYS A 242 37.89 1.31 -8.41
N PRO A 243 37.00 0.66 -7.62
CA PRO A 243 37.41 0.12 -6.33
C PRO A 243 38.51 -0.93 -6.55
N VAL A 244 39.64 -0.71 -5.90
CA VAL A 244 40.75 -1.69 -5.86
C VAL A 244 40.25 -2.85 -4.99
N HIS A 245 39.97 -3.98 -5.60
CA HIS A 245 39.71 -5.23 -4.89
C HIS A 245 40.98 -5.71 -4.21
N THR A 246 41.18 -5.34 -2.96
CA THR A 246 42.14 -5.99 -2.09
C THR A 246 41.62 -7.37 -1.76
N LYS A 247 42.22 -8.41 -2.33
CA LYS A 247 41.96 -9.79 -1.95
C LYS A 247 42.38 -9.98 -0.49
N GLN A 248 41.49 -9.84 0.43
CA GLN A 248 41.69 -10.31 1.81
C GLN A 248 41.55 -11.82 1.81
N ASN A 249 42.66 -12.45 2.18
CA ASN A 249 42.83 -13.91 2.24
C ASN A 249 42.00 -14.43 3.42
N LEU A 250 40.93 -15.17 3.13
CA LEU A 250 39.97 -15.75 4.11
C LEU A 250 40.64 -16.77 5.06
N SER A 251 41.89 -17.11 4.89
CA SER A 251 42.61 -18.09 5.73
C SER A 251 43.01 -17.56 7.10
N THR A 252 43.00 -16.26 7.35
CA THR A 252 43.36 -15.67 8.67
C THR A 252 42.17 -15.49 9.62
N LEU A 253 40.93 -15.73 9.17
CA LEU A 253 39.75 -15.56 10.01
C LEU A 253 39.40 -16.82 10.88
N PHE A 254 40.01 -17.97 10.54
CA PHE A 254 39.71 -19.23 11.23
C PHE A 254 40.74 -19.64 12.30
N LEU A 255 41.80 -18.84 12.54
CA LEU A 255 42.85 -19.19 13.50
C LEU A 255 42.67 -18.59 14.91
N ASN A 256 41.56 -17.86 15.19
CA ASN A 256 41.37 -17.23 16.49
C ASN A 256 40.12 -17.74 17.29
N LEU A 257 39.56 -18.89 16.95
CA LEU A 257 38.44 -19.52 17.70
C LEU A 257 38.81 -20.88 18.27
N GLY A 258 40.04 -21.04 18.74
CA GLY A 258 40.49 -22.25 19.43
C GLY A 258 41.44 -21.91 20.56
N GLY A 259 40.88 -21.64 21.76
CA GLY A 259 41.77 -21.46 22.92
C GLY A 259 41.10 -20.87 24.18
N LYS A 260 40.56 -21.75 24.97
CA LYS A 260 40.18 -21.81 26.39
C LYS A 260 38.72 -21.84 26.68
#